data_88d49077b22dd2a9d4cd22a502764cf6
#
_entry.id   88d49077b22dd2a9d4cd22a502764cf6
#
_cell.length_a   1.000
_cell.length_b   1.000
_cell.length_c   1.000
_cell.angle_alpha   90.00
_cell.angle_beta   90.00
_cell.angle_gamma   90.00
#
_symmetry.space_group_name_H-M   'P 1'
#
loop_
_entity.id
_entity.type
_entity.pdbx_description
1 polymer ?
#
loop_
_entity_poly.entity_id
_entity_poly.type
_entity_poly.pdbx_seq_one_letter_code
_entity_poly.pdbx_strand_id
1 'polypeptide(L)'
;MKYMSVAEAAGKWGLTPRSVQIHCQRGNIPGVTMLGKSWQIPADAARPPRKPRAKGLPRSILEALKAEKRGCIPGGLYHRLQIDFTYNTNHIEGSRLTREQTRWIFETQTLGEIPGDVPVDDVVETANHFRCIDIVIETAGAALTERYVKNLHAQLKSGTTDSRKEWFEVGGYKRLDNVVGDMETCPAKDVPCAMAELLAWWKNAEKTFENLLDLHVRFEQIHPFQDGNGRVGRLILLKECLKHGITPFIIADDMRQFYYLGLQEWRQGSRSRLLDTCRAGQDVVIAGLKHFGHEALARQALAEQEKSEARKTSAQ
;
A
#
# COMPACT_ATOMS: atom_id res chain seq x y z
N MET A 1 -6.29 48.43 29.00
CA MET A 1 -5.59 47.27 28.35
C MET A 1 -4.27 47.77 27.82
N LYS A 2 -3.18 47.00 28.01
CA LYS A 2 -1.89 47.32 27.35
C LYS A 2 -1.90 46.73 25.95
N TYR A 3 -1.43 47.48 24.97
CA TYR A 3 -1.31 47.05 23.58
C TYR A 3 0.15 47.02 23.18
N MET A 4 0.48 46.18 22.25
CA MET A 4 1.78 46.07 21.60
C MET A 4 1.67 46.38 20.10
N SER A 5 2.72 46.85 19.52
CA SER A 5 2.86 47.11 18.09
C SER A 5 3.06 45.81 17.31
N VAL A 6 2.92 45.87 15.98
CA VAL A 6 3.21 44.75 15.07
C VAL A 6 4.65 44.27 15.22
N ALA A 7 5.61 45.17 15.45
CA ALA A 7 7.02 44.80 15.60
C ALA A 7 7.28 44.05 16.93
N GLU A 8 6.67 44.53 18.03
CA GLU A 8 6.77 43.86 19.34
C GLU A 8 6.09 42.48 19.31
N ALA A 9 4.91 42.36 18.69
CA ALA A 9 4.24 41.08 18.50
C ALA A 9 5.05 40.11 17.63
N ALA A 10 5.70 40.61 16.58
CA ALA A 10 6.58 39.82 15.72
C ALA A 10 7.76 39.24 16.51
N GLY A 11 8.43 40.09 17.34
CA GLY A 11 9.50 39.64 18.22
C GLY A 11 9.02 38.62 19.25
N LYS A 12 7.89 38.91 19.95
CA LYS A 12 7.30 38.03 20.97
C LYS A 12 6.93 36.65 20.42
N TRP A 13 6.45 36.57 19.17
CA TRP A 13 5.93 35.34 18.58
C TRP A 13 6.90 34.62 17.62
N GLY A 14 8.08 35.20 17.34
CA GLY A 14 9.03 34.67 16.36
C GLY A 14 8.46 34.66 14.94
N LEU A 15 7.74 35.75 14.58
CA LEU A 15 7.12 35.91 13.26
C LEU A 15 7.73 37.16 12.58
N THR A 16 7.55 37.27 11.26
CA THR A 16 7.86 38.52 10.55
C THR A 16 6.76 39.56 10.79
N PRO A 17 7.07 40.88 10.81
CA PRO A 17 6.07 41.93 10.92
C PRO A 17 4.94 41.80 9.87
N ARG A 18 5.28 41.44 8.64
CA ARG A 18 4.32 41.19 7.55
C ARG A 18 3.35 40.04 7.88
N SER A 19 3.85 38.98 8.50
CA SER A 19 2.99 37.84 8.91
C SER A 19 2.00 38.28 9.99
N VAL A 20 2.43 39.08 10.97
CA VAL A 20 1.57 39.63 12.03
C VAL A 20 0.50 40.55 11.43
N GLN A 21 0.85 41.44 10.50
CA GLN A 21 -0.12 42.28 9.79
C GLN A 21 -1.21 41.45 9.06
N ILE A 22 -0.82 40.38 8.38
CA ILE A 22 -1.76 39.49 7.72
C ILE A 22 -2.72 38.83 8.73
N HIS A 23 -2.23 38.44 9.91
CA HIS A 23 -3.08 37.91 10.98
C HIS A 23 -4.04 38.92 11.53
N CYS A 24 -3.61 40.18 11.69
CA CYS A 24 -4.48 41.31 12.09
C CYS A 24 -5.58 41.53 11.05
N GLN A 25 -5.22 41.67 9.77
CA GLN A 25 -6.17 41.88 8.67
C GLN A 25 -7.21 40.77 8.54
N ARG A 26 -6.85 39.53 8.88
CA ARG A 26 -7.74 38.37 8.81
C ARG A 26 -8.54 38.11 10.07
N GLY A 27 -8.43 39.00 11.09
CA GLY A 27 -9.14 38.80 12.36
C GLY A 27 -8.69 37.57 13.17
N ASN A 28 -7.50 37.05 12.91
CA ASN A 28 -6.99 35.84 13.58
C ASN A 28 -6.44 36.13 14.99
N ILE A 29 -6.42 37.37 15.41
CA ILE A 29 -5.95 37.83 16.74
C ILE A 29 -7.13 38.47 17.43
N PRO A 30 -7.69 37.88 18.49
CA PRO A 30 -8.80 38.46 19.23
C PRO A 30 -8.42 39.82 19.83
N GLY A 31 -9.35 40.77 19.80
CA GLY A 31 -9.19 42.09 20.43
C GLY A 31 -8.22 43.03 19.71
N VAL A 32 -7.78 42.72 18.50
CA VAL A 32 -6.97 43.62 17.69
C VAL A 32 -7.81 44.79 17.20
N THR A 33 -7.26 46.03 17.31
CA THR A 33 -7.91 47.25 16.83
C THR A 33 -6.95 48.05 15.96
N MET A 34 -7.44 49.03 15.25
CA MET A 34 -6.63 49.92 14.42
C MET A 34 -6.67 51.36 14.98
N LEU A 35 -5.53 51.92 15.26
CA LEU A 35 -5.41 53.33 15.66
C LEU A 35 -4.69 54.11 14.56
N GLY A 36 -5.43 54.89 13.80
CA GLY A 36 -4.92 55.52 12.59
C GLY A 36 -4.49 54.47 11.53
N LYS A 37 -3.21 54.41 11.17
CA LYS A 37 -2.64 53.42 10.24
C LYS A 37 -1.92 52.26 10.92
N SER A 38 -1.99 52.19 12.27
CA SER A 38 -1.22 51.23 13.05
C SER A 38 -2.14 50.23 13.76
N TRP A 39 -1.78 48.94 13.68
CA TRP A 39 -2.45 47.89 14.41
C TRP A 39 -2.06 47.92 15.89
N GLN A 40 -3.08 47.85 16.77
CA GLN A 40 -2.96 47.74 18.22
C GLN A 40 -3.35 46.32 18.62
N ILE A 41 -2.36 45.55 19.10
CA ILE A 41 -2.53 44.14 19.44
C ILE A 41 -2.53 44.02 20.97
N PRO A 42 -3.53 43.36 21.60
CA PRO A 42 -3.51 43.20 23.06
C PRO A 42 -2.21 42.54 23.51
N ALA A 43 -1.58 43.08 24.57
CA ALA A 43 -0.28 42.58 25.04
C ALA A 43 -0.32 41.14 25.57
N ASP A 44 -1.50 40.69 25.99
CA ASP A 44 -1.80 39.31 26.43
C ASP A 44 -2.26 38.37 25.29
N ALA A 45 -2.38 38.88 24.07
CA ALA A 45 -2.78 38.07 22.93
C ALA A 45 -1.83 36.87 22.74
N ALA A 46 -2.41 35.72 22.55
CA ALA A 46 -1.67 34.50 22.19
C ALA A 46 -1.20 34.55 20.74
N ARG A 47 -0.09 33.84 20.45
CA ARG A 47 0.38 33.66 19.08
C ARG A 47 -0.74 33.01 18.25
N PRO A 48 -1.13 33.60 17.11
CA PRO A 48 -2.14 32.99 16.25
C PRO A 48 -1.70 31.59 15.80
N PRO A 49 -2.61 30.60 15.80
CA PRO A 49 -2.28 29.25 15.41
C PRO A 49 -1.77 29.25 13.97
N ARG A 50 -0.71 28.50 13.71
CA ARG A 50 -0.23 28.29 12.36
C ARG A 50 -1.36 27.56 11.62
N LYS A 51 -2.00 28.21 10.64
CA LYS A 51 -2.91 27.47 9.74
C LYS A 51 -2.13 26.28 9.20
N PRO A 52 -2.66 25.03 9.32
CA PRO A 52 -2.03 23.93 8.63
C PRO A 52 -1.89 24.38 7.17
N ARG A 53 -0.67 24.31 6.64
CA ARG A 53 -0.45 24.48 5.20
C ARG A 53 -1.45 23.57 4.54
N ALA A 54 -2.32 24.08 3.68
CA ALA A 54 -3.15 23.25 2.82
C ALA A 54 -2.17 22.26 2.18
N LYS A 55 -2.26 20.97 2.57
CA LYS A 55 -1.42 19.95 2.00
C LYS A 55 -1.74 19.99 0.53
N GLY A 56 -0.74 20.25 -0.32
CA GLY A 56 -0.91 20.18 -1.77
C GLY A 56 -1.52 18.82 -2.13
N LEU A 57 -2.17 18.72 -3.26
CA LEU A 57 -2.68 17.46 -3.78
C LEU A 57 -1.56 16.40 -3.74
N PRO A 58 -1.88 15.15 -3.38
CA PRO A 58 -0.89 14.08 -3.34
C PRO A 58 -0.21 13.93 -4.71
N ARG A 59 1.09 13.73 -4.70
CA ARG A 59 1.92 13.60 -5.91
C ARG A 59 2.11 12.14 -6.35
N SER A 60 1.71 11.21 -5.50
CA SER A 60 1.77 9.77 -5.77
C SER A 60 0.61 9.05 -5.07
N ILE A 61 0.31 7.85 -5.57
CA ILE A 61 -0.68 6.96 -4.93
C ILE A 61 -0.28 6.69 -3.48
N LEU A 62 1.00 6.47 -3.19
CA LEU A 62 1.50 6.27 -1.83
C LEU A 62 1.19 7.47 -0.91
N GLU A 63 1.39 8.70 -1.41
CA GLU A 63 1.09 9.91 -0.63
C GLU A 63 -0.42 10.03 -0.37
N ALA A 64 -1.26 9.70 -1.36
CA ALA A 64 -2.72 9.67 -1.21
C ALA A 64 -3.14 8.68 -0.12
N LEU A 65 -2.68 7.42 -0.22
CA LEU A 65 -2.98 6.38 0.77
C LEU A 65 -2.54 6.77 2.18
N LYS A 66 -1.32 7.31 2.34
CA LYS A 66 -0.82 7.79 3.64
C LYS A 66 -1.62 8.99 4.18
N ALA A 67 -2.09 9.87 3.32
CA ALA A 67 -2.89 11.02 3.73
C ALA A 67 -4.27 10.59 4.22
N GLU A 68 -4.93 9.68 3.50
CA GLU A 68 -6.25 9.17 3.86
C GLU A 68 -6.20 8.30 5.11
N LYS A 69 -5.21 7.40 5.22
CA LYS A 69 -4.98 6.60 6.44
C LYS A 69 -4.84 7.49 7.67
N ARG A 70 -3.97 8.52 7.62
CA ARG A 70 -3.78 9.46 8.75
C ARG A 70 -5.01 10.31 9.04
N GLY A 71 -5.79 10.60 8.02
CA GLY A 71 -7.05 11.34 8.14
C GLY A 71 -8.22 10.50 8.62
N CYS A 72 -8.04 9.19 8.74
CA CYS A 72 -9.12 8.22 9.02
C CYS A 72 -10.33 8.44 8.10
N ILE A 73 -10.08 8.69 6.80
CA ILE A 73 -11.14 9.02 5.84
C ILE A 73 -11.96 7.77 5.52
N PRO A 74 -13.24 7.72 5.92
CA PRO A 74 -14.07 6.57 5.62
C PRO A 74 -14.43 6.53 4.13
N GLY A 75 -14.45 5.32 3.55
CA GLY A 75 -14.89 5.12 2.17
C GLY A 75 -13.96 5.70 1.10
N GLY A 76 -12.74 6.12 1.44
CA GLY A 76 -11.75 6.65 0.49
C GLY A 76 -10.96 5.56 -0.25
N LEU A 77 -9.94 6.00 -1.01
CA LEU A 77 -9.04 5.13 -1.77
C LEU A 77 -8.34 4.11 -0.87
N TYR A 78 -7.79 4.55 0.28
CA TYR A 78 -7.14 3.69 1.25
C TYR A 78 -8.11 2.62 1.78
N HIS A 79 -9.30 3.02 2.18
CA HIS A 79 -10.34 2.13 2.69
C HIS A 79 -10.70 1.05 1.66
N ARG A 80 -10.92 1.48 0.41
CA ARG A 80 -11.26 0.56 -0.68
C ARG A 80 -10.11 -0.38 -1.01
N LEU A 81 -8.87 0.14 -1.06
CA LEU A 81 -7.69 -0.70 -1.31
C LEU A 81 -7.55 -1.80 -0.24
N GLN A 82 -7.73 -1.46 1.04
CA GLN A 82 -7.68 -2.42 2.13
C GLN A 82 -8.66 -3.58 1.89
N ILE A 83 -9.91 -3.27 1.60
CA ILE A 83 -10.96 -4.29 1.43
C ILE A 83 -10.73 -5.09 0.15
N ASP A 84 -10.59 -4.42 -1.00
CA ASP A 84 -10.55 -5.10 -2.29
C ASP A 84 -9.27 -5.91 -2.48
N PHE A 85 -8.12 -5.38 -2.04
CA PHE A 85 -6.86 -6.11 -2.12
C PHE A 85 -6.85 -7.34 -1.19
N THR A 86 -7.34 -7.18 0.06
CA THR A 86 -7.41 -8.27 1.02
C THR A 86 -8.38 -9.36 0.58
N TYR A 87 -9.61 -8.97 0.19
CA TYR A 87 -10.61 -9.92 -0.27
C TYR A 87 -10.09 -10.76 -1.43
N ASN A 88 -9.68 -10.10 -2.52
CA ASN A 88 -9.26 -10.81 -3.72
C ASN A 88 -8.00 -11.66 -3.48
N THR A 89 -7.01 -11.13 -2.74
CA THR A 89 -5.78 -11.86 -2.42
C THR A 89 -6.06 -13.12 -1.59
N ASN A 90 -6.92 -13.05 -0.57
CA ASN A 90 -7.26 -14.21 0.25
C ASN A 90 -8.17 -15.20 -0.51
N HIS A 91 -9.09 -14.70 -1.34
CA HIS A 91 -9.99 -15.53 -2.11
C HIS A 91 -9.25 -16.35 -3.20
N ILE A 92 -8.20 -15.79 -3.80
CA ILE A 92 -7.28 -16.52 -4.68
C ILE A 92 -6.68 -17.73 -3.95
N GLU A 93 -6.36 -17.62 -2.67
CA GLU A 93 -5.80 -18.68 -1.84
C GLU A 93 -6.86 -19.60 -1.20
N GLY A 94 -8.14 -19.40 -1.51
CA GLY A 94 -9.22 -20.29 -1.10
C GLY A 94 -9.96 -19.86 0.16
N SER A 95 -9.77 -18.64 0.66
CA SER A 95 -10.57 -18.11 1.76
C SER A 95 -12.07 -18.13 1.41
N ARG A 96 -12.88 -18.50 2.39
CA ARG A 96 -14.35 -18.59 2.26
C ARG A 96 -15.07 -17.32 2.64
N LEU A 97 -14.35 -16.30 3.14
CA LEU A 97 -14.94 -15.01 3.49
C LEU A 97 -15.46 -14.30 2.24
N THR A 98 -16.68 -13.80 2.32
CA THR A 98 -17.22 -12.92 1.29
C THR A 98 -16.57 -11.54 1.35
N ARG A 99 -16.71 -10.76 0.27
CA ARG A 99 -16.22 -9.38 0.25
C ARG A 99 -16.89 -8.52 1.34
N GLU A 100 -18.15 -8.76 1.61
CA GLU A 100 -18.90 -8.06 2.65
C GLU A 100 -18.38 -8.41 4.07
N GLN A 101 -18.10 -9.69 4.33
CA GLN A 101 -17.50 -10.12 5.60
C GLN A 101 -16.09 -9.56 5.77
N THR A 102 -15.28 -9.54 4.68
CA THR A 102 -13.98 -8.89 4.68
C THR A 102 -14.10 -7.40 5.04
N ARG A 103 -15.10 -6.71 4.51
CA ARG A 103 -15.41 -5.32 4.83
C ARG A 103 -15.78 -5.16 6.31
N TRP A 104 -16.65 -5.99 6.86
CA TRP A 104 -17.04 -5.92 8.27
C TRP A 104 -15.87 -6.16 9.21
N ILE A 105 -14.99 -7.12 8.91
CA ILE A 105 -13.77 -7.32 9.69
C ILE A 105 -12.92 -6.05 9.71
N PHE A 106 -12.79 -5.35 8.58
CA PHE A 106 -12.03 -4.11 8.50
C PHE A 106 -12.68 -2.94 9.24
N GLU A 107 -13.97 -2.71 9.01
CA GLU A 107 -14.70 -1.54 9.51
C GLU A 107 -15.10 -1.67 10.98
N THR A 108 -15.56 -2.85 11.38
CA THR A 108 -16.25 -3.06 12.67
C THR A 108 -15.60 -4.12 13.56
N GLN A 109 -14.62 -4.85 13.04
CA GLN A 109 -14.01 -6.01 13.72
C GLN A 109 -15.05 -7.09 14.08
N THR A 110 -16.10 -7.21 13.28
CA THR A 110 -17.15 -8.22 13.41
C THR A 110 -17.28 -9.03 12.13
N LEU A 111 -17.98 -10.17 12.20
CA LEU A 111 -18.21 -11.04 11.06
C LEU A 111 -19.64 -10.91 10.48
N GLY A 112 -20.54 -10.28 11.23
CA GLY A 112 -21.96 -10.26 10.89
C GLY A 112 -22.58 -11.67 10.94
N GLU A 113 -23.67 -11.88 10.20
CA GLU A 113 -24.24 -13.23 10.02
C GLU A 113 -23.34 -14.03 9.06
N ILE A 114 -22.94 -15.22 9.49
CA ILE A 114 -22.07 -16.12 8.70
C ILE A 114 -22.98 -17.24 8.14
N PRO A 115 -23.32 -17.20 6.86
CA PRO A 115 -23.93 -18.37 6.22
C PRO A 115 -22.83 -19.40 5.96
N GLY A 116 -22.90 -20.55 6.65
CA GLY A 116 -21.98 -21.67 6.46
C GLY A 116 -20.72 -21.63 7.37
N ASP A 117 -19.87 -22.63 7.20
CA ASP A 117 -18.66 -22.80 8.00
C ASP A 117 -17.52 -21.94 7.40
N VAL A 118 -17.12 -20.88 8.10
CA VAL A 118 -15.92 -20.10 7.81
C VAL A 118 -14.80 -20.56 8.72
N PRO A 119 -13.67 -21.01 8.20
CA PRO A 119 -12.50 -21.35 9.00
C PRO A 119 -12.04 -20.17 9.83
N VAL A 120 -11.69 -20.38 11.10
CA VAL A 120 -11.19 -19.32 11.97
C VAL A 120 -9.91 -18.70 11.41
N ASP A 121 -9.06 -19.51 10.76
CA ASP A 121 -7.83 -19.03 10.15
C ASP A 121 -8.10 -18.04 9.02
N ASP A 122 -9.18 -18.18 8.24
CA ASP A 122 -9.57 -17.19 7.21
C ASP A 122 -9.79 -15.80 7.83
N VAL A 123 -10.42 -15.75 9.02
CA VAL A 123 -10.67 -14.51 9.76
C VAL A 123 -9.36 -13.91 10.29
N VAL A 124 -8.53 -14.76 10.93
CA VAL A 124 -7.24 -14.34 11.48
C VAL A 124 -6.32 -13.82 10.38
N GLU A 125 -6.18 -14.56 9.29
CA GLU A 125 -5.35 -14.17 8.16
C GLU A 125 -5.87 -12.91 7.46
N THR A 126 -7.18 -12.73 7.36
CA THR A 126 -7.79 -11.51 6.81
C THR A 126 -7.45 -10.30 7.68
N ALA A 127 -7.61 -10.41 9.00
CA ALA A 127 -7.25 -9.34 9.93
C ALA A 127 -5.74 -9.02 9.90
N ASN A 128 -4.91 -10.05 9.80
CA ASN A 128 -3.46 -9.91 9.66
C ASN A 128 -3.06 -9.28 8.33
N HIS A 129 -3.77 -9.62 7.25
CA HIS A 129 -3.49 -9.08 5.92
C HIS A 129 -3.74 -7.56 5.86
N PHE A 130 -4.76 -7.03 6.50
CA PHE A 130 -4.95 -5.58 6.67
C PHE A 130 -3.74 -4.92 7.34
N ARG A 131 -3.20 -5.56 8.39
CA ARG A 131 -1.98 -5.07 9.07
C ARG A 131 -0.76 -5.13 8.15
N CYS A 132 -0.66 -6.17 7.31
CA CYS A 132 0.41 -6.25 6.30
C CYS A 132 0.33 -5.11 5.29
N ILE A 133 -0.86 -4.76 4.79
CA ILE A 133 -1.05 -3.62 3.89
C ILE A 133 -0.64 -2.31 4.58
N ASP A 134 -0.98 -2.16 5.85
CA ASP A 134 -0.55 -0.99 6.64
C ASP A 134 0.97 -0.89 6.77
N ILE A 135 1.65 -2.00 7.05
CA ILE A 135 3.11 -2.08 7.07
C ILE A 135 3.68 -1.69 5.69
N VAL A 136 3.12 -2.24 4.62
CA VAL A 136 3.52 -1.93 3.24
C VAL A 136 3.40 -0.43 2.95
N ILE A 137 2.26 0.19 3.25
CA ILE A 137 2.03 1.62 3.00
C ILE A 137 3.02 2.47 3.81
N GLU A 138 3.20 2.19 5.10
CA GLU A 138 4.08 2.99 5.96
C GLU A 138 5.55 2.85 5.58
N THR A 139 5.98 1.66 5.18
CA THR A 139 7.38 1.32 4.94
C THR A 139 7.72 1.13 3.46
N ALA A 140 6.85 1.52 2.52
CA ALA A 140 7.05 1.33 1.08
C ALA A 140 8.44 1.80 0.60
N GLY A 141 8.95 2.92 1.12
CA GLY A 141 10.27 3.47 0.77
C GLY A 141 11.47 2.62 1.21
N ALA A 142 11.28 1.67 2.13
CA ALA A 142 12.37 0.82 2.61
C ALA A 142 12.89 -0.13 1.50
N ALA A 143 14.13 -0.61 1.65
CA ALA A 143 14.66 -1.64 0.75
C ALA A 143 13.89 -2.96 0.94
N LEU A 144 13.67 -3.70 -0.16
CA LEU A 144 13.18 -5.07 -0.09
C LEU A 144 14.34 -5.96 0.35
N THR A 145 14.24 -6.50 1.55
CA THR A 145 15.27 -7.35 2.18
C THR A 145 14.63 -8.67 2.62
N GLU A 146 15.45 -9.67 2.85
CA GLU A 146 15.02 -10.95 3.41
C GLU A 146 14.22 -10.74 4.72
N ARG A 147 14.74 -9.90 5.63
CA ARG A 147 14.06 -9.55 6.88
C ARG A 147 12.69 -8.93 6.63
N TYR A 148 12.56 -8.07 5.59
CA TYR A 148 11.27 -7.46 5.24
C TYR A 148 10.27 -8.51 4.80
N VAL A 149 10.68 -9.42 3.91
CA VAL A 149 9.85 -10.52 3.40
C VAL A 149 9.40 -11.44 4.53
N LYS A 150 10.32 -11.85 5.41
CA LYS A 150 10.04 -12.67 6.60
C LYS A 150 9.10 -11.98 7.59
N ASN A 151 9.25 -10.67 7.78
CA ASN A 151 8.35 -9.90 8.65
C ASN A 151 6.91 -9.85 8.12
N LEU A 152 6.71 -9.71 6.80
CA LEU A 152 5.37 -9.79 6.20
C LEU A 152 4.73 -11.16 6.43
N HIS A 153 5.49 -12.24 6.23
CA HIS A 153 5.02 -13.60 6.51
C HIS A 153 4.70 -13.79 8.00
N ALA A 154 5.57 -13.30 8.89
CA ALA A 154 5.35 -13.38 10.33
C ALA A 154 4.06 -12.68 10.75
N GLN A 155 3.79 -11.49 10.21
CA GLN A 155 2.56 -10.75 10.46
C GLN A 155 1.35 -11.50 9.91
N LEU A 156 1.43 -12.02 8.68
CA LEU A 156 0.33 -12.71 8.00
C LEU A 156 -0.10 -13.96 8.75
N LYS A 157 0.85 -14.81 9.14
CA LYS A 157 0.59 -16.14 9.74
C LYS A 157 0.53 -16.12 11.26
N SER A 158 0.65 -14.94 11.90
CA SER A 158 0.56 -14.83 13.36
C SER A 158 -0.80 -15.26 13.88
N GLY A 159 -0.82 -16.17 14.86
CA GLY A 159 -2.04 -16.62 15.54
C GLY A 159 -2.91 -17.61 14.76
N THR A 160 -2.47 -18.06 13.61
CA THR A 160 -3.15 -19.12 12.84
C THR A 160 -2.92 -20.50 13.45
N THR A 161 -3.73 -21.47 13.05
CA THR A 161 -3.56 -22.87 13.46
C THR A 161 -2.18 -23.41 13.04
N ASP A 162 -1.69 -23.02 11.85
CA ASP A 162 -0.37 -23.39 11.38
C ASP A 162 0.75 -22.89 12.28
N SER A 163 0.60 -21.72 12.90
CA SER A 163 1.62 -21.15 13.80
C SER A 163 1.91 -21.98 15.04
N ARG A 164 1.07 -22.99 15.33
CA ARG A 164 1.21 -23.93 16.46
C ARG A 164 1.93 -25.22 16.11
N LYS A 165 2.22 -25.42 14.81
CA LYS A 165 2.87 -26.65 14.34
C LYS A 165 4.39 -26.48 14.44
N GLU A 166 5.08 -27.44 15.02
CA GLU A 166 6.54 -27.36 15.23
C GLU A 166 7.36 -27.24 13.93
N TRP A 167 6.85 -27.80 12.85
CA TRP A 167 7.49 -27.78 11.54
C TRP A 167 7.17 -26.51 10.72
N PHE A 168 6.20 -25.70 11.17
CA PHE A 168 5.80 -24.45 10.51
C PHE A 168 6.49 -23.25 11.16
N GLU A 169 7.44 -22.65 10.46
CA GLU A 169 8.19 -21.51 11.00
C GLU A 169 7.57 -20.19 10.57
N VAL A 170 6.87 -19.54 11.52
CA VAL A 170 6.26 -18.23 11.29
C VAL A 170 7.35 -17.17 11.14
N GLY A 171 7.43 -16.57 9.92
CA GLY A 171 8.51 -15.63 9.59
C GLY A 171 9.84 -16.29 9.24
N GLY A 172 9.90 -17.62 9.21
CA GLY A 172 11.04 -18.40 8.73
C GLY A 172 10.78 -19.04 7.36
N TYR A 173 11.83 -19.47 6.70
CA TYR A 173 11.68 -20.23 5.47
C TYR A 173 11.18 -21.65 5.74
N LYS A 174 10.60 -22.27 4.71
CA LYS A 174 10.08 -23.65 4.82
C LYS A 174 11.18 -24.63 5.23
N ARG A 175 10.79 -25.63 6.02
CA ARG A 175 11.66 -26.73 6.47
C ARG A 175 11.42 -27.99 5.67
N LEU A 176 10.23 -28.11 5.10
CA LEU A 176 9.82 -29.27 4.28
C LEU A 176 9.64 -28.83 2.84
N ASP A 177 10.06 -29.67 1.93
CA ASP A 177 9.81 -29.47 0.50
C ASP A 177 8.31 -29.45 0.26
N ASN A 178 7.86 -28.61 -0.67
CA ASN A 178 6.46 -28.48 -1.04
C ASN A 178 6.30 -28.42 -2.56
N VAL A 179 5.09 -28.64 -3.02
CA VAL A 179 4.70 -28.57 -4.42
C VAL A 179 3.56 -27.55 -4.57
N VAL A 180 3.44 -26.94 -5.73
CA VAL A 180 2.32 -26.07 -6.11
C VAL A 180 1.63 -26.68 -7.33
N GLY A 181 0.44 -27.25 -7.13
CA GLY A 181 -0.16 -28.12 -8.13
C GLY A 181 0.74 -29.32 -8.39
N ASP A 182 1.11 -29.52 -9.66
CA ASP A 182 2.02 -30.60 -10.08
C ASP A 182 3.50 -30.16 -10.18
N MET A 183 3.82 -28.92 -9.72
CA MET A 183 5.17 -28.37 -9.86
C MET A 183 5.94 -28.41 -8.56
N GLU A 184 7.14 -28.98 -8.63
CA GLU A 184 8.14 -28.85 -7.56
C GLU A 184 8.59 -27.41 -7.43
N THR A 185 8.73 -26.94 -6.19
CA THR A 185 9.28 -25.64 -5.85
C THR A 185 10.76 -25.78 -5.48
N CYS A 186 11.44 -24.66 -5.20
CA CYS A 186 12.83 -24.73 -4.74
C CYS A 186 12.93 -25.62 -3.49
N PRO A 187 13.87 -26.58 -3.41
CA PRO A 187 14.08 -27.39 -2.20
C PRO A 187 14.35 -26.53 -0.97
N ALA A 188 13.81 -26.94 0.17
CA ALA A 188 13.89 -26.15 1.41
C ALA A 188 15.33 -25.72 1.78
N LYS A 189 16.30 -26.61 1.59
CA LYS A 189 17.73 -26.35 1.83
C LYS A 189 18.32 -25.25 0.96
N ASP A 190 17.78 -25.04 -0.25
CA ASP A 190 18.31 -24.11 -1.26
C ASP A 190 17.59 -22.74 -1.21
N VAL A 191 16.44 -22.64 -0.51
CA VAL A 191 15.64 -21.40 -0.39
C VAL A 191 16.46 -20.19 0.07
N PRO A 192 17.34 -20.28 1.09
CA PRO A 192 18.11 -19.10 1.52
C PRO A 192 18.99 -18.53 0.41
N CYS A 193 19.64 -19.38 -0.36
CA CYS A 193 20.49 -18.97 -1.49
C CYS A 193 19.65 -18.35 -2.61
N ALA A 194 18.59 -19.04 -3.02
CA ALA A 194 17.69 -18.57 -4.08
C ALA A 194 17.04 -17.23 -3.75
N MET A 195 16.62 -17.01 -2.50
CA MET A 195 16.07 -15.72 -2.06
C MET A 195 17.13 -14.62 -2.02
N ALA A 196 18.35 -14.91 -1.59
CA ALA A 196 19.43 -13.94 -1.62
C ALA A 196 19.75 -13.50 -3.06
N GLU A 197 19.81 -14.43 -4.00
CA GLU A 197 20.01 -14.15 -5.43
C GLU A 197 18.85 -13.32 -6.02
N LEU A 198 17.62 -13.68 -5.73
CA LEU A 198 16.44 -12.95 -6.17
C LEU A 198 16.46 -11.49 -5.69
N LEU A 199 16.75 -11.28 -4.42
CA LEU A 199 16.79 -9.94 -3.82
C LEU A 199 17.98 -9.12 -4.35
N ALA A 200 19.14 -9.75 -4.59
CA ALA A 200 20.30 -9.11 -5.20
C ALA A 200 20.01 -8.71 -6.65
N TRP A 201 19.38 -9.58 -7.41
CA TRP A 201 18.93 -9.27 -8.78
C TRP A 201 17.94 -8.08 -8.76
N TRP A 202 16.89 -8.15 -7.93
CA TRP A 202 15.90 -7.08 -7.86
C TRP A 202 16.51 -5.73 -7.46
N LYS A 203 17.48 -5.71 -6.56
CA LYS A 203 18.18 -4.48 -6.16
C LYS A 203 18.76 -3.74 -7.37
N ASN A 204 19.32 -4.46 -8.33
CA ASN A 204 20.04 -3.94 -9.50
C ASN A 204 19.17 -3.85 -10.77
N ALA A 205 18.05 -4.55 -10.84
CA ALA A 205 17.16 -4.56 -11.99
C ALA A 205 16.53 -3.18 -12.22
N GLU A 206 16.24 -2.85 -13.48
CA GLU A 206 15.40 -1.70 -13.82
C GLU A 206 14.00 -1.88 -13.23
N LYS A 207 13.43 -0.82 -12.67
CA LYS A 207 12.13 -0.88 -11.99
C LYS A 207 10.98 -0.67 -12.99
N THR A 208 10.86 -1.60 -13.92
CA THR A 208 9.75 -1.69 -14.88
C THR A 208 8.64 -2.58 -14.37
N PHE A 209 7.44 -2.43 -14.94
CA PHE A 209 6.32 -3.31 -14.60
C PHE A 209 6.61 -4.78 -14.95
N GLU A 210 7.31 -5.03 -16.05
CA GLU A 210 7.70 -6.39 -16.47
C GLU A 210 8.69 -7.02 -15.50
N ASN A 211 9.74 -6.29 -15.08
CA ASN A 211 10.70 -6.80 -14.11
C ASN A 211 10.05 -6.99 -12.72
N LEU A 212 9.03 -6.20 -12.39
CA LEU A 212 8.25 -6.41 -11.18
C LEU A 212 7.47 -7.74 -11.22
N LEU A 213 6.88 -8.05 -12.36
CA LEU A 213 6.22 -9.36 -12.54
C LEU A 213 7.23 -10.51 -12.57
N ASP A 214 8.42 -10.29 -13.13
CA ASP A 214 9.50 -11.29 -13.10
C ASP A 214 9.97 -11.56 -11.65
N LEU A 215 10.09 -10.52 -10.83
CA LEU A 215 10.34 -10.67 -9.39
C LEU A 215 9.29 -11.58 -8.75
N HIS A 216 8.02 -11.36 -9.07
CA HIS A 216 6.93 -12.15 -8.51
C HIS A 216 6.94 -13.60 -8.97
N VAL A 217 7.11 -13.83 -10.27
CA VAL A 217 7.17 -15.20 -10.83
C VAL A 217 8.31 -15.99 -10.21
N ARG A 218 9.49 -15.39 -10.08
CA ARG A 218 10.65 -16.04 -9.42
C ARG A 218 10.39 -16.29 -7.94
N PHE A 219 9.73 -15.36 -7.25
CA PHE A 219 9.34 -15.56 -5.85
C PHE A 219 8.37 -16.75 -5.71
N GLU A 220 7.36 -16.85 -6.59
CA GLU A 220 6.42 -17.99 -6.63
C GLU A 220 7.12 -19.31 -7.00
N GLN A 221 8.19 -19.28 -7.81
CA GLN A 221 8.99 -20.47 -8.11
C GLN A 221 9.81 -20.94 -6.92
N ILE A 222 10.42 -20.00 -6.19
CA ILE A 222 11.17 -20.33 -4.97
C ILE A 222 10.23 -20.87 -3.90
N HIS A 223 9.04 -20.25 -3.76
CA HIS A 223 8.02 -20.64 -2.78
C HIS A 223 8.62 -20.77 -1.39
N PRO A 224 9.17 -19.65 -0.84
CA PRO A 224 10.09 -19.72 0.28
C PRO A 224 9.47 -20.13 1.61
N PHE A 225 8.15 -20.06 1.76
CA PHE A 225 7.46 -20.40 3.00
C PHE A 225 6.68 -21.70 2.85
N GLN A 226 6.31 -22.29 3.97
CA GLN A 226 5.51 -23.49 3.97
C GLN A 226 4.08 -23.25 3.48
N ASP A 227 3.52 -22.08 3.78
CA ASP A 227 2.25 -21.52 3.29
C ASP A 227 2.30 -20.00 3.25
N GLY A 228 1.32 -19.34 2.60
CA GLY A 228 1.21 -17.89 2.53
C GLY A 228 2.08 -17.21 1.48
N ASN A 229 2.73 -17.98 0.59
CA ASN A 229 3.63 -17.43 -0.43
C ASN A 229 2.91 -16.48 -1.39
N GLY A 230 1.79 -16.86 -1.96
CA GLY A 230 1.04 -16.02 -2.89
C GLY A 230 0.62 -14.70 -2.27
N ARG A 231 0.14 -14.72 -1.03
CA ARG A 231 -0.24 -13.49 -0.29
C ARG A 231 0.95 -12.59 -0.03
N VAL A 232 2.06 -13.13 0.45
CA VAL A 232 3.32 -12.38 0.66
C VAL A 232 3.86 -11.85 -0.67
N GLY A 233 3.85 -12.66 -1.74
CA GLY A 233 4.28 -12.25 -3.06
C GLY A 233 3.49 -11.04 -3.58
N ARG A 234 2.16 -11.06 -3.45
CA ARG A 234 1.30 -9.93 -3.85
C ARG A 234 1.48 -8.69 -2.95
N LEU A 235 1.75 -8.86 -1.66
CA LEU A 235 2.13 -7.75 -0.77
C LEU A 235 3.48 -7.13 -1.16
N ILE A 236 4.45 -7.94 -1.60
CA ILE A 236 5.74 -7.45 -2.15
C ILE A 236 5.49 -6.65 -3.43
N LEU A 237 4.61 -7.14 -4.33
CA LEU A 237 4.21 -6.40 -5.53
C LEU A 237 3.62 -5.04 -5.17
N LEU A 238 2.64 -5.00 -4.26
CA LEU A 238 2.04 -3.74 -3.79
C LEU A 238 3.11 -2.78 -3.26
N LYS A 239 4.02 -3.27 -2.42
CA LYS A 239 5.11 -2.48 -1.85
C LYS A 239 6.01 -1.88 -2.91
N GLU A 240 6.47 -2.69 -3.86
CA GLU A 240 7.42 -2.23 -4.88
C GLU A 240 6.72 -1.33 -5.92
N CYS A 241 5.43 -1.57 -6.25
CA CYS A 241 4.61 -0.62 -7.01
C CYS A 241 4.61 0.76 -6.35
N LEU A 242 4.21 0.81 -5.07
CA LEU A 242 4.11 2.08 -4.33
C LEU A 242 5.46 2.79 -4.18
N LYS A 243 6.55 2.03 -4.03
CA LYS A 243 7.90 2.58 -3.91
C LYS A 243 8.40 3.22 -5.18
N HIS A 244 8.15 2.58 -6.30
CA HIS A 244 8.71 2.98 -7.59
C HIS A 244 7.75 3.79 -8.46
N GLY A 245 6.58 4.14 -7.93
CA GLY A 245 5.58 4.91 -8.67
C GLY A 245 4.87 4.12 -9.77
N ILE A 246 4.99 2.80 -9.77
CA ILE A 246 4.24 1.91 -10.65
C ILE A 246 2.81 1.82 -10.10
N THR A 247 1.82 1.89 -10.96
CA THR A 247 0.42 1.75 -10.55
C THR A 247 0.19 0.36 -9.95
N PRO A 248 -0.27 0.25 -8.69
CA PRO A 248 -0.64 -1.04 -8.11
C PRO A 248 -1.78 -1.70 -8.88
N PHE A 249 -1.92 -3.01 -8.71
CA PHE A 249 -2.99 -3.78 -9.33
C PHE A 249 -3.63 -4.74 -8.34
N ILE A 250 -4.88 -5.10 -8.61
CA ILE A 250 -5.66 -6.05 -7.84
C ILE A 250 -6.08 -7.16 -8.81
N ILE A 251 -5.66 -8.39 -8.55
CA ILE A 251 -6.16 -9.54 -9.30
C ILE A 251 -7.56 -9.87 -8.78
N ALA A 252 -8.57 -9.57 -9.57
CA ALA A 252 -9.95 -9.90 -9.21
C ALA A 252 -10.17 -11.42 -9.25
N ASP A 253 -11.14 -11.91 -8.48
CA ASP A 253 -11.40 -13.35 -8.33
C ASP A 253 -11.72 -14.03 -9.67
N ASP A 254 -12.48 -13.38 -10.52
CA ASP A 254 -12.79 -13.84 -11.87
C ASP A 254 -11.57 -13.93 -12.79
N MET A 255 -10.49 -13.24 -12.45
CA MET A 255 -9.19 -13.27 -13.16
C MET A 255 -8.22 -14.34 -12.61
N ARG A 256 -8.61 -15.09 -11.57
CA ARG A 256 -7.76 -16.06 -10.89
C ARG A 256 -7.14 -17.09 -11.85
N GLN A 257 -7.93 -17.67 -12.74
CA GLN A 257 -7.43 -18.66 -13.70
C GLN A 257 -6.42 -18.04 -14.68
N PHE A 258 -6.69 -16.86 -15.20
CA PHE A 258 -5.76 -16.14 -16.10
C PHE A 258 -4.46 -15.80 -15.40
N TYR A 259 -4.51 -15.46 -14.12
CA TYR A 259 -3.34 -15.19 -13.32
C TYR A 259 -2.46 -16.43 -13.14
N TYR A 260 -3.02 -17.58 -12.77
CA TYR A 260 -2.24 -18.82 -12.61
C TYR A 260 -1.68 -19.32 -13.94
N LEU A 261 -2.47 -19.32 -15.01
CA LEU A 261 -1.98 -19.65 -16.34
C LEU A 261 -0.88 -18.69 -16.79
N GLY A 262 -1.04 -17.40 -16.51
CA GLY A 262 -0.04 -16.39 -16.81
C GLY A 262 1.28 -16.61 -16.06
N LEU A 263 1.25 -17.01 -14.79
CA LEU A 263 2.45 -17.40 -14.03
C LEU A 263 3.15 -18.61 -14.66
N GLN A 264 2.38 -19.60 -15.11
CA GLN A 264 2.90 -20.79 -15.76
C GLN A 264 3.53 -20.47 -17.12
N GLU A 265 2.83 -19.73 -17.96
CA GLU A 265 3.30 -19.31 -19.28
C GLU A 265 4.54 -18.41 -19.21
N TRP A 266 4.63 -17.52 -18.20
CA TRP A 266 5.79 -16.67 -17.99
C TRP A 266 7.07 -17.49 -17.77
N ARG A 267 6.99 -18.60 -17.04
CA ARG A 267 8.10 -19.54 -16.83
C ARG A 267 8.56 -20.18 -18.12
N GLN A 268 7.65 -20.34 -19.09
CA GLN A 268 7.90 -20.90 -20.41
C GLN A 268 8.34 -19.84 -21.45
N GLY A 269 8.49 -18.58 -21.03
CA GLY A 269 8.91 -17.47 -21.87
C GLY A 269 7.80 -16.61 -22.49
N SER A 270 6.52 -17.00 -22.32
CA SER A 270 5.38 -16.22 -22.81
C SER A 270 4.89 -15.24 -21.71
N ARG A 271 4.97 -13.95 -21.99
CA ARG A 271 4.71 -12.89 -20.98
C ARG A 271 3.34 -12.24 -21.11
N SER A 272 2.64 -12.39 -22.23
CA SER A 272 1.46 -11.59 -22.56
C SER A 272 0.33 -11.78 -21.55
N ARG A 273 -0.05 -13.02 -21.24
CA ARG A 273 -1.21 -13.28 -20.38
C ARG A 273 -1.08 -12.68 -18.99
N LEU A 274 0.05 -12.86 -18.30
CA LEU A 274 0.25 -12.29 -16.98
C LEU A 274 0.27 -10.76 -17.01
N LEU A 275 0.93 -10.18 -18.02
CA LEU A 275 0.95 -8.73 -18.22
C LEU A 275 -0.46 -8.19 -18.40
N ASP A 276 -1.26 -8.79 -19.29
CA ASP A 276 -2.61 -8.32 -19.59
C ASP A 276 -3.54 -8.48 -18.38
N THR A 277 -3.43 -9.61 -17.66
CA THR A 277 -4.17 -9.83 -16.42
C THR A 277 -3.83 -8.78 -15.36
N CYS A 278 -2.55 -8.51 -15.13
CA CYS A 278 -2.14 -7.53 -14.14
C CYS A 278 -2.45 -6.09 -14.56
N ARG A 279 -2.47 -5.77 -15.86
CA ARG A 279 -2.93 -4.47 -16.37
C ARG A 279 -4.42 -4.27 -16.17
N ALA A 280 -5.24 -5.28 -16.44
CA ALA A 280 -6.67 -5.22 -16.09
C ALA A 280 -6.85 -4.95 -14.59
N GLY A 281 -5.99 -5.53 -13.74
CA GLY A 281 -5.96 -5.21 -12.32
C GLY A 281 -5.54 -3.76 -11.99
N GLN A 282 -4.66 -3.13 -12.81
CA GLN A 282 -4.34 -1.70 -12.69
C GLN A 282 -5.54 -0.82 -13.03
N ASP A 283 -6.33 -1.20 -14.03
CA ASP A 283 -7.53 -0.44 -14.43
C ASP A 283 -8.54 -0.32 -13.28
N VAL A 284 -8.67 -1.34 -12.45
CA VAL A 284 -9.49 -1.30 -11.22
C VAL A 284 -9.00 -0.21 -10.26
N VAL A 285 -7.68 -0.10 -10.07
CA VAL A 285 -7.08 0.93 -9.20
C VAL A 285 -7.24 2.32 -9.83
N ILE A 286 -7.03 2.45 -11.14
CA ILE A 286 -7.21 3.72 -11.88
C ILE A 286 -8.66 4.21 -11.80
N ALA A 287 -9.62 3.30 -11.95
CA ALA A 287 -11.05 3.63 -11.76
C ALA A 287 -11.32 4.12 -10.33
N GLY A 288 -10.70 3.48 -9.33
CA GLY A 288 -10.75 3.92 -7.94
C GLY A 288 -10.17 5.33 -7.74
N LEU A 289 -9.00 5.62 -8.33
CA LEU A 289 -8.39 6.96 -8.28
C LEU A 289 -9.33 8.05 -8.82
N LYS A 290 -9.98 7.79 -9.97
CA LYS A 290 -10.98 8.70 -10.55
C LYS A 290 -12.18 8.89 -9.62
N HIS A 291 -12.71 7.79 -9.11
CA HIS A 291 -13.90 7.79 -8.23
C HIS A 291 -13.67 8.61 -6.95
N PHE A 292 -12.48 8.55 -6.37
CA PHE A 292 -12.14 9.27 -5.13
C PHE A 292 -11.49 10.65 -5.37
N GLY A 293 -11.60 11.21 -6.57
CA GLY A 293 -11.17 12.58 -6.87
C GLY A 293 -9.65 12.74 -7.04
N HIS A 294 -8.90 11.67 -7.27
CA HIS A 294 -7.46 11.68 -7.56
C HIS A 294 -7.18 11.72 -9.07
N GLU A 295 -7.90 12.59 -9.81
CA GLU A 295 -7.86 12.68 -11.28
C GLU A 295 -6.43 12.85 -11.86
N ALA A 296 -5.59 13.63 -11.18
CA ALA A 296 -4.21 13.85 -11.63
C ALA A 296 -3.39 12.55 -11.57
N LEU A 297 -3.55 11.77 -10.51
CA LEU A 297 -2.89 10.46 -10.35
C LEU A 297 -3.44 9.44 -11.33
N ALA A 298 -4.74 9.45 -11.59
CA ALA A 298 -5.35 8.56 -12.58
C ALA A 298 -4.83 8.83 -13.99
N ARG A 299 -4.68 10.10 -14.39
CA ARG A 299 -4.08 10.48 -15.69
C ARG A 299 -2.61 10.07 -15.79
N GLN A 300 -1.85 10.23 -14.71
CA GLN A 300 -0.46 9.78 -14.63
C GLN A 300 -0.35 8.27 -14.82
N ALA A 301 -1.18 7.50 -14.14
CA ALA A 301 -1.22 6.04 -14.22
C ALA A 301 -1.54 5.55 -15.64
N LEU A 302 -2.53 6.15 -16.31
CA LEU A 302 -2.87 5.84 -17.70
C LEU A 302 -1.69 6.13 -18.66
N ALA A 303 -1.04 7.28 -18.52
CA ALA A 303 0.11 7.64 -19.34
C ALA A 303 1.31 6.70 -19.13
N GLU A 304 1.48 6.11 -17.95
CA GLU A 304 2.49 5.09 -17.65
C GLU A 304 2.19 3.76 -18.33
N GLN A 305 0.92 3.33 -18.34
CA GLN A 305 0.48 2.14 -19.09
C GLN A 305 0.74 2.30 -20.58
N GLU A 306 0.31 3.40 -21.19
CA GLU A 306 0.50 3.69 -22.63
C GLU A 306 1.99 3.69 -23.01
N LYS A 307 2.87 4.28 -22.19
CA LYS A 307 4.32 4.28 -22.42
C LYS A 307 4.92 2.87 -22.35
N SER A 308 4.43 2.03 -21.44
CA SER A 308 4.87 0.65 -21.32
C SER A 308 4.47 -0.17 -22.55
N GLU A 309 3.28 0.09 -23.13
CA GLU A 309 2.80 -0.56 -24.35
C GLU A 309 3.59 -0.13 -25.60
N ALA A 310 3.84 1.16 -25.76
CA ALA A 310 4.61 1.69 -26.87
C ALA A 310 6.05 1.11 -26.92
N ARG A 311 6.67 0.89 -25.78
CA ARG A 311 8.01 0.25 -25.69
C ARG A 311 8.00 -1.20 -26.16
N LYS A 312 6.90 -1.96 -25.97
CA LYS A 312 6.77 -3.33 -26.49
C LYS A 312 6.72 -3.37 -28.01
N THR A 313 5.93 -2.49 -28.61
CA THR A 313 5.75 -2.42 -30.06
C THR A 313 7.04 -2.01 -30.79
N SER A 314 7.93 -1.28 -30.11
CA SER A 314 9.23 -0.84 -30.68
C SER A 314 10.34 -1.89 -30.52
N ALA A 315 10.14 -2.94 -29.71
CA ALA A 315 11.12 -3.99 -29.42
C ALA A 315 10.83 -5.32 -30.16
N GLN A 316 9.72 -5.40 -30.89
CA GLN A 316 9.36 -6.44 -31.85
C GLN A 316 9.73 -6.02 -33.27
#